data_668a98896f8f355c32ed3f21ac090c94
#
_entry.id   668a98896f8f355c32ed3f21ac090c94
#
_cell.length_a   1.000
_cell.length_b   1.000
_cell.length_c   1.000
_cell.angle_alpha   90.00
_cell.angle_beta   90.00
_cell.angle_gamma   90.00
#
_symmetry.space_group_name_H-M   'P 1'
#
loop_
_entity.id
_entity.type
_entity.pdbx_description
1 polymer ?
#
loop_
_entity_poly.entity_id
_entity_poly.type
_entity_poly.pdbx_seq_one_letter_code
_entity_poly.pdbx_strand_id
1 'polypeptide(L)'
;MYTGAFKIKPKLTIHTEYQWRRTDVVKNWQQGLFRTGINYAIRKDVSLNAGYAFAETFPYGDYPAAFAFPEHRIFEQVVVKNPLGSVELSHRFMLEQRFVGSVTNTNGVKNTDYNFLNRVRYRLRGEIPLHKKTATKKPWSIAIQDEIFIGWGKNIGANIFDQNRIGILLGYKLNKFVKLEAGYLNQIVQQARRVNNKAVFQYNNGFLVGANFNIDLTR
;
A
#
# COMPACT_ATOMS: atom_id res chain seq x y z
N MET A 1 -2.07 9.95 -3.15
CA MET A 1 -2.19 8.57 -3.68
C MET A 1 -3.31 8.53 -4.69
N TYR A 2 -3.11 7.87 -5.81
CA TYR A 2 -4.12 7.54 -6.83
C TYR A 2 -4.39 6.03 -6.80
N THR A 3 -5.64 5.62 -6.96
CA THR A 3 -6.04 4.23 -7.16
C THR A 3 -7.13 4.18 -8.23
N GLY A 4 -6.95 3.36 -9.26
CA GLY A 4 -7.89 3.14 -10.35
C GLY A 4 -8.35 1.70 -10.40
N ALA A 5 -9.64 1.49 -10.59
CA ALA A 5 -10.25 0.20 -10.87
C ALA A 5 -11.11 0.34 -12.12
N PHE A 6 -10.67 -0.28 -13.22
CA PHE A 6 -11.31 -0.22 -14.53
C PHE A 6 -11.90 -1.58 -14.86
N LYS A 7 -13.20 -1.73 -14.66
CA LYS A 7 -13.92 -2.96 -14.95
C LYS A 7 -14.07 -3.12 -16.47
N ILE A 8 -13.44 -4.17 -17.02
CA ILE A 8 -13.41 -4.45 -18.47
C ILE A 8 -14.30 -5.63 -18.88
N LYS A 9 -14.65 -6.50 -17.94
CA LYS A 9 -15.62 -7.60 -18.08
C LYS A 9 -16.37 -7.77 -16.74
N PRO A 10 -17.50 -8.50 -16.69
CA PRO A 10 -18.29 -8.68 -15.47
C PRO A 10 -17.49 -9.13 -14.24
N LYS A 11 -16.43 -9.93 -14.45
CA LYS A 11 -15.56 -10.45 -13.38
C LYS A 11 -14.13 -9.94 -13.43
N LEU A 12 -13.75 -9.15 -14.45
CA LEU A 12 -12.38 -8.67 -14.65
C LEU A 12 -12.27 -7.16 -14.52
N THR A 13 -11.33 -6.71 -13.70
CA THR A 13 -11.02 -5.30 -13.47
C THR A 13 -9.51 -5.09 -13.55
N ILE A 14 -9.06 -4.10 -14.30
CA ILE A 14 -7.67 -3.65 -14.28
C ILE A 14 -7.52 -2.74 -13.05
N HIS A 15 -6.55 -3.06 -12.22
CA HIS A 15 -6.15 -2.25 -11.08
C HIS A 15 -4.91 -1.43 -11.43
N THR A 16 -4.94 -0.14 -11.09
CA THR A 16 -3.77 0.75 -11.18
C THR A 16 -3.64 1.54 -9.89
N GLU A 17 -2.41 1.82 -9.47
CA GLU A 17 -2.15 2.58 -8.26
C GLU A 17 -0.86 3.37 -8.43
N TYR A 18 -0.87 4.62 -7.99
CA TYR A 18 0.32 5.45 -7.86
C TYR A 18 0.37 6.08 -6.47
N GLN A 19 1.48 5.86 -5.77
CA GLN A 19 1.76 6.47 -4.48
C GLN A 19 2.94 7.42 -4.61
N TRP A 20 2.71 8.67 -4.28
CA TRP A 20 3.70 9.71 -4.19
C TRP A 20 3.91 10.05 -2.71
N ARG A 21 5.04 9.61 -2.16
CA ARG A 21 5.37 9.80 -0.75
C ARG A 21 6.46 10.82 -0.60
N ARG A 22 6.24 11.75 0.32
CA ARG A 22 7.15 12.84 0.63
C ARG A 22 7.41 12.92 2.13
N THR A 23 8.52 13.55 2.50
CA THR A 23 8.85 13.93 3.87
C THR A 23 8.95 15.45 3.98
N ASP A 24 9.15 15.98 5.17
CA ASP A 24 9.38 17.39 5.46
C ASP A 24 8.30 18.31 4.83
N VAL A 25 7.04 17.98 5.11
CA VAL A 25 5.88 18.72 4.57
C VAL A 25 5.96 18.83 3.03
N VAL A 26 6.11 17.69 2.34
CA VAL A 26 6.23 17.55 0.87
C VAL A 26 7.52 18.09 0.22
N LYS A 27 8.53 18.43 1.00
CA LYS A 27 9.80 18.99 0.47
C LYS A 27 10.67 17.91 -0.17
N ASN A 28 10.87 16.77 0.53
CA ASN A 28 11.81 15.74 0.09
C ASN A 28 11.10 14.46 -0.38
N TRP A 29 11.67 13.77 -1.35
CA TRP A 29 11.19 12.48 -1.80
C TRP A 29 11.44 11.40 -0.76
N GLN A 30 10.41 10.59 -0.47
CA GLN A 30 10.54 9.38 0.32
C GLN A 30 10.44 8.13 -0.57
N GLN A 31 9.36 8.01 -1.34
CA GLN A 31 9.16 6.86 -2.23
C GLN A 31 8.12 7.19 -3.31
N GLY A 32 8.43 6.84 -4.55
CA GLY A 32 7.46 6.67 -5.62
C GLY A 32 7.08 5.20 -5.74
N LEU A 33 5.79 4.87 -5.92
CA LEU A 33 5.35 3.50 -6.18
C LEU A 33 4.27 3.51 -7.25
N PHE A 34 4.49 2.75 -8.29
CA PHE A 34 3.50 2.39 -9.29
C PHE A 34 3.13 0.92 -9.15
N ARG A 35 1.83 0.58 -9.26
CA ARG A 35 1.34 -0.79 -9.22
C ARG A 35 0.25 -0.96 -10.25
N THR A 36 0.27 -2.10 -10.94
CA THR A 36 -0.80 -2.52 -11.84
C THR A 36 -1.07 -4.02 -11.69
N GLY A 37 -2.28 -4.44 -11.99
CA GLY A 37 -2.66 -5.86 -11.91
C GLY A 37 -4.06 -6.12 -12.42
N ILE A 38 -4.37 -7.40 -12.52
CA ILE A 38 -5.69 -7.89 -12.92
C ILE A 38 -6.41 -8.42 -11.69
N ASN A 39 -7.59 -7.88 -11.44
CA ASN A 39 -8.48 -8.32 -10.40
C ASN A 39 -9.61 -9.18 -10.97
N TYR A 40 -9.78 -10.38 -10.44
CA TYR A 40 -10.83 -11.32 -10.81
C TYR A 40 -11.80 -11.52 -9.65
N ALA A 41 -13.08 -11.19 -9.87
CA ALA A 41 -14.14 -11.40 -8.89
C ALA A 41 -14.59 -12.87 -8.92
N ILE A 42 -14.23 -13.65 -7.88
CA ILE A 42 -14.71 -15.03 -7.69
C ILE A 42 -16.17 -14.99 -7.32
N ARG A 43 -16.50 -14.20 -6.31
CA ARG A 43 -17.84 -13.94 -5.79
C ARG A 43 -18.00 -12.44 -5.52
N LYS A 44 -19.17 -12.01 -5.06
CA LYS A 44 -19.46 -10.60 -4.71
C LYS A 44 -18.56 -10.09 -3.58
N ASP A 45 -18.17 -10.97 -2.69
CA ASP A 45 -17.41 -10.72 -1.47
C ASP A 45 -15.94 -11.14 -1.57
N VAL A 46 -15.54 -11.91 -2.60
CA VAL A 46 -14.17 -12.44 -2.74
C VAL A 46 -13.60 -12.11 -4.10
N SER A 47 -12.40 -11.52 -4.10
CA SER A 47 -11.65 -11.25 -5.33
C SER A 47 -10.17 -11.64 -5.20
N LEU A 48 -9.60 -12.07 -6.31
CA LEU A 48 -8.17 -12.31 -6.48
C LEU A 48 -7.58 -11.18 -7.31
N ASN A 49 -6.36 -10.80 -7.01
CA ASN A 49 -5.60 -9.85 -7.82
C ASN A 49 -4.17 -10.35 -7.95
N ALA A 50 -3.61 -10.27 -9.15
CA ALA A 50 -2.20 -10.53 -9.39
C ALA A 50 -1.63 -9.43 -10.29
N GLY A 51 -0.36 -9.08 -10.08
CA GLY A 51 0.22 -8.00 -10.84
C GLY A 51 1.66 -7.69 -10.48
N TYR A 52 2.06 -6.50 -10.90
CA TYR A 52 3.42 -6.01 -10.76
C TYR A 52 3.41 -4.63 -10.10
N ALA A 53 4.47 -4.35 -9.33
CA ALA A 53 4.72 -3.02 -8.81
C ALA A 53 6.21 -2.66 -8.97
N PHE A 54 6.44 -1.39 -9.26
CA PHE A 54 7.75 -0.75 -9.22
C PHE A 54 7.75 0.31 -8.14
N ALA A 55 8.80 0.34 -7.33
CA ALA A 55 9.00 1.38 -6.33
C ALA A 55 10.42 1.91 -6.42
N GLU A 56 10.57 3.20 -6.22
CA GLU A 56 11.86 3.85 -6.02
C GLU A 56 11.85 4.51 -4.65
N THR A 57 12.79 4.12 -3.80
CA THR A 57 12.94 4.64 -2.43
C THR A 57 14.16 5.53 -2.36
N PHE A 58 13.98 6.72 -1.80
CA PHE A 58 15.02 7.74 -1.63
C PHE A 58 15.55 7.72 -0.20
N PRO A 59 16.79 8.21 0.04
CA PRO A 59 17.29 8.39 1.39
C PRO A 59 16.36 9.28 2.23
N TYR A 60 15.91 8.81 3.40
CA TYR A 60 15.04 9.57 4.30
C TYR A 60 15.12 9.05 5.75
N GLY A 61 14.69 9.89 6.71
CA GLY A 61 14.62 9.54 8.13
C GLY A 61 15.97 9.49 8.82
N ASP A 62 16.00 9.00 10.06
CA ASP A 62 17.19 8.98 10.92
C ASP A 62 18.25 7.95 10.48
N TYR A 63 17.81 6.93 9.72
CA TYR A 63 18.65 5.85 9.22
C TYR A 63 18.54 5.72 7.70
N PRO A 64 18.96 6.73 6.92
CA PRO A 64 18.76 6.75 5.48
C PRO A 64 19.57 5.64 4.78
N ALA A 65 19.07 5.17 3.65
CA ALA A 65 19.87 4.43 2.70
C ALA A 65 20.95 5.35 2.09
N ALA A 66 22.10 4.79 1.71
CA ALA A 66 23.19 5.57 1.13
C ALA A 66 22.81 6.20 -0.23
N PHE A 67 22.01 5.49 -1.00
CA PHE A 67 21.53 5.90 -2.32
C PHE A 67 20.03 5.60 -2.48
N ALA A 68 19.39 6.29 -3.42
CA ALA A 68 18.09 5.86 -3.90
C ALA A 68 18.21 4.49 -4.56
N PHE A 69 17.21 3.63 -4.33
CA PHE A 69 17.23 2.26 -4.86
C PHE A 69 15.87 1.87 -5.43
N PRO A 70 15.89 1.15 -6.58
CA PRO A 70 14.69 0.59 -7.20
C PRO A 70 14.26 -0.71 -6.53
N GLU A 71 12.98 -1.02 -6.65
CA GLU A 71 12.42 -2.29 -6.20
C GLU A 71 11.34 -2.75 -7.17
N HIS A 72 11.48 -3.97 -7.67
CA HIS A 72 10.48 -4.66 -8.47
C HIS A 72 9.71 -5.66 -7.62
N ARG A 73 8.40 -5.74 -7.79
CA ARG A 73 7.54 -6.67 -7.04
C ARG A 73 6.59 -7.38 -7.98
N ILE A 74 6.50 -8.69 -7.84
CA ILE A 74 5.36 -9.46 -8.30
C ILE A 74 4.47 -9.68 -7.09
N PHE A 75 3.17 -9.61 -7.24
CA PHE A 75 2.27 -9.82 -6.11
C PHE A 75 1.02 -10.60 -6.49
N GLU A 76 0.53 -11.37 -5.53
CA GLU A 76 -0.79 -12.01 -5.51
C GLU A 76 -1.55 -11.53 -4.28
N GLN A 77 -2.85 -11.33 -4.44
CA GLN A 77 -3.68 -10.78 -3.38
C GLN A 77 -5.06 -11.42 -3.39
N VAL A 78 -5.57 -11.69 -2.19
CA VAL A 78 -6.96 -12.05 -1.94
C VAL A 78 -7.61 -10.95 -1.12
N VAL A 79 -8.78 -10.49 -1.55
CA VAL A 79 -9.62 -9.58 -0.77
C VAL A 79 -10.93 -10.27 -0.45
N VAL A 80 -11.26 -10.28 0.84
CA VAL A 80 -12.54 -10.78 1.36
C VAL A 80 -13.28 -9.62 2.02
N LYS A 81 -14.51 -9.37 1.59
CA LYS A 81 -15.39 -8.36 2.19
C LYS A 81 -16.41 -9.08 3.09
N ASN A 82 -16.57 -8.57 4.29
CA ASN A 82 -17.52 -9.09 5.27
C ASN A 82 -18.30 -7.92 5.89
N PRO A 83 -19.51 -7.61 5.41
CA PRO A 83 -20.33 -6.56 6.02
C PRO A 83 -20.80 -7.00 7.40
N LEU A 84 -20.58 -6.15 8.41
CA LEU A 84 -21.01 -6.35 9.78
C LEU A 84 -21.92 -5.17 10.20
N GLY A 85 -23.21 -5.35 10.09
CA GLY A 85 -24.17 -4.28 10.33
C GLY A 85 -23.99 -3.11 9.36
N SER A 86 -23.60 -1.94 9.90
CA SER A 86 -23.30 -0.74 9.11
C SER A 86 -21.81 -0.63 8.72
N VAL A 87 -20.97 -1.52 9.21
CA VAL A 87 -19.53 -1.53 8.97
C VAL A 87 -19.22 -2.42 7.78
N GLU A 88 -18.52 -1.91 6.78
CA GLU A 88 -17.95 -2.71 5.69
C GLU A 88 -16.54 -3.14 6.10
N LEU A 89 -16.38 -4.39 6.54
CA LEU A 89 -15.07 -4.98 6.80
C LEU A 89 -14.44 -5.50 5.51
N SER A 90 -13.14 -5.29 5.36
CA SER A 90 -12.34 -5.81 4.24
C SER A 90 -11.03 -6.37 4.76
N HIS A 91 -10.80 -7.64 4.47
CA HIS A 91 -9.57 -8.37 4.74
C HIS A 91 -8.77 -8.47 3.45
N ARG A 92 -7.52 -8.05 3.45
CA ARG A 92 -6.61 -8.20 2.32
C ARG A 92 -5.39 -9.00 2.74
N PHE A 93 -5.21 -10.15 2.13
CA PHE A 93 -4.00 -10.96 2.21
C PHE A 93 -3.21 -10.74 0.92
N MET A 94 -1.93 -10.43 1.03
CA MET A 94 -1.07 -10.19 -0.13
C MET A 94 0.27 -10.87 0.08
N LEU A 95 0.71 -11.58 -0.92
CA LEU A 95 2.07 -12.12 -1.05
C LEU A 95 2.83 -11.24 -2.04
N GLU A 96 4.05 -10.89 -1.71
CA GLU A 96 4.94 -10.12 -2.59
C GLU A 96 6.29 -10.84 -2.73
N GLN A 97 6.70 -11.11 -3.97
CA GLN A 97 8.07 -11.47 -4.35
C GLN A 97 8.76 -10.16 -4.72
N ARG A 98 9.78 -9.81 -3.94
CA ARG A 98 10.44 -8.51 -4.00
C ARG A 98 11.89 -8.67 -4.50
N PHE A 99 12.25 -7.91 -5.51
CA PHE A 99 13.62 -7.76 -6.00
C PHE A 99 14.07 -6.36 -5.59
N VAL A 100 14.76 -6.27 -4.47
CA VAL A 100 15.16 -4.99 -3.85
C VAL A 100 16.56 -4.63 -4.32
N GLY A 101 16.71 -3.47 -4.96
CA GLY A 101 17.97 -2.97 -5.44
C GLY A 101 18.94 -2.63 -4.29
N SER A 102 20.17 -3.08 -4.42
CA SER A 102 21.30 -2.67 -3.59
C SER A 102 22.25 -1.87 -4.46
N VAL A 103 22.32 -0.56 -4.22
CA VAL A 103 23.11 0.37 -5.03
C VAL A 103 24.46 0.60 -4.38
N THR A 104 25.53 0.31 -5.11
CA THR A 104 26.91 0.60 -4.73
C THR A 104 27.50 1.65 -5.67
N ASN A 105 28.46 2.42 -5.18
CA ASN A 105 29.19 3.38 -6.00
C ASN A 105 30.68 3.07 -5.89
N THR A 106 31.28 2.63 -6.99
CA THR A 106 32.71 2.33 -7.08
C THR A 106 33.32 3.26 -8.14
N ASN A 107 34.21 4.14 -7.72
CA ASN A 107 34.91 5.11 -8.58
C ASN A 107 33.96 5.96 -9.45
N GLY A 108 32.81 6.40 -8.87
CA GLY A 108 31.84 7.23 -9.58
C GLY A 108 30.82 6.45 -10.42
N VAL A 109 30.99 5.13 -10.56
CA VAL A 109 30.06 4.26 -11.30
C VAL A 109 29.08 3.62 -10.31
N LYS A 110 27.79 3.82 -10.53
CA LYS A 110 26.72 3.20 -9.76
C LYS A 110 26.38 1.83 -10.35
N ASN A 111 26.47 0.78 -9.53
CA ASN A 111 26.02 -0.56 -9.85
C ASN A 111 24.81 -0.91 -9.00
N THR A 112 23.86 -1.64 -9.56
CA THR A 112 22.65 -2.09 -8.86
C THR A 112 22.55 -3.61 -8.94
N ASP A 113 22.64 -4.26 -7.80
CA ASP A 113 22.35 -5.69 -7.63
C ASP A 113 20.96 -5.85 -7.01
N TYR A 114 20.30 -6.99 -7.26
CA TYR A 114 18.97 -7.24 -6.74
C TYR A 114 18.96 -8.38 -5.73
N ASN A 115 18.44 -8.10 -4.53
CA ASN A 115 18.20 -9.09 -3.49
C ASN A 115 16.75 -9.57 -3.55
N PHE A 116 16.56 -10.87 -3.70
CA PHE A 116 15.24 -11.48 -3.67
C PHE A 116 14.77 -11.70 -2.24
N LEU A 117 13.55 -11.22 -1.94
CA LEU A 117 12.88 -11.29 -0.63
C LEU A 117 11.41 -11.63 -0.83
N ASN A 118 10.84 -12.38 0.10
CA ASN A 118 9.40 -12.58 0.16
C ASN A 118 8.78 -11.76 1.29
N ARG A 119 7.51 -11.35 1.11
CA ARG A 119 6.76 -10.63 2.14
C ARG A 119 5.28 -10.98 2.06
N VAL A 120 4.71 -11.35 3.21
CA VAL A 120 3.25 -11.41 3.37
C VAL A 120 2.76 -10.13 4.03
N ARG A 121 1.56 -9.72 3.63
CA ARG A 121 0.87 -8.58 4.20
C ARG A 121 -0.55 -8.98 4.53
N TYR A 122 -1.01 -8.58 5.69
CA TYR A 122 -2.41 -8.65 6.05
C TYR A 122 -2.93 -7.27 6.42
N ARG A 123 -4.03 -6.86 5.80
CA ARG A 123 -4.72 -5.62 6.13
C ARG A 123 -6.16 -5.89 6.51
N LEU A 124 -6.54 -5.41 7.68
CA LEU A 124 -7.93 -5.25 8.09
C LEU A 124 -8.34 -3.79 7.91
N ARG A 125 -9.46 -3.55 7.23
CA ARG A 125 -10.05 -2.23 7.09
C ARG A 125 -11.54 -2.30 7.39
N GLY A 126 -12.00 -1.47 8.32
CA GLY A 126 -13.40 -1.20 8.61
C GLY A 126 -13.80 0.16 8.07
N GLU A 127 -14.88 0.24 7.33
CA GLU A 127 -15.43 1.50 6.82
C GLU A 127 -16.87 1.67 7.29
N ILE A 128 -17.16 2.85 7.89
CA ILE A 128 -18.47 3.21 8.43
C ILE A 128 -18.99 4.43 7.66
N PRO A 129 -20.12 4.32 6.97
CA PRO A 129 -20.75 5.49 6.34
C PRO A 129 -21.37 6.41 7.41
N LEU A 130 -21.02 7.71 7.32
CA LEU A 130 -21.51 8.76 8.23
C LEU A 130 -22.80 9.38 7.67
N HIS A 131 -23.96 8.76 7.93
CA HIS A 131 -25.24 9.33 7.50
C HIS A 131 -26.39 8.80 8.34
N LYS A 132 -27.49 9.55 8.39
CA LYS A 132 -28.74 9.04 8.94
C LYS A 132 -29.33 8.00 7.98
N LYS A 133 -30.00 6.96 8.50
CA LYS A 133 -30.62 5.88 7.69
C LYS A 133 -31.56 6.40 6.60
N THR A 134 -32.16 7.57 6.81
CA THR A 134 -33.12 8.24 5.90
C THR A 134 -32.48 9.10 4.82
N ALA A 135 -31.14 9.31 4.83
CA ALA A 135 -30.48 10.18 3.86
C ALA A 135 -30.40 9.54 2.48
N THR A 136 -30.85 10.24 1.45
CA THR A 136 -30.77 9.81 0.05
C THR A 136 -29.33 9.81 -0.50
N LYS A 137 -28.46 10.66 0.04
CA LYS A 137 -27.03 10.73 -0.31
C LYS A 137 -26.17 10.35 0.90
N LYS A 138 -25.16 9.52 0.67
CA LYS A 138 -24.23 8.99 1.68
C LYS A 138 -22.78 9.32 1.30
N PRO A 139 -22.41 10.64 1.23
CA PRO A 139 -21.11 10.99 0.67
C PRO A 139 -19.96 10.75 1.62
N TRP A 140 -20.16 10.81 2.94
CA TRP A 140 -19.12 10.73 3.94
C TRP A 140 -18.98 9.34 4.56
N SER A 141 -17.76 8.93 4.82
CA SER A 141 -17.43 7.71 5.56
C SER A 141 -16.19 7.92 6.42
N ILE A 142 -16.05 7.15 7.50
CA ILE A 142 -14.79 6.99 8.25
C ILE A 142 -14.29 5.58 8.00
N ALA A 143 -12.99 5.45 7.72
CA ALA A 143 -12.33 4.16 7.62
C ALA A 143 -11.17 4.09 8.61
N ILE A 144 -11.07 2.96 9.30
CA ILE A 144 -9.94 2.60 10.15
C ILE A 144 -9.29 1.38 9.53
N GLN A 145 -7.97 1.39 9.45
CA GLN A 145 -7.23 0.26 8.88
C GLN A 145 -5.97 -0.02 9.68
N ASP A 146 -5.62 -1.29 9.74
CA ASP A 146 -4.33 -1.77 10.23
C ASP A 146 -3.75 -2.74 9.21
N GLU A 147 -2.47 -2.62 8.92
CA GLU A 147 -1.76 -3.47 7.97
C GLU A 147 -0.40 -3.89 8.53
N ILE A 148 -0.21 -5.18 8.71
CA ILE A 148 1.05 -5.79 9.13
C ILE A 148 1.78 -6.41 7.94
N PHE A 149 3.11 -6.36 7.96
CA PHE A 149 3.99 -6.86 6.92
C PHE A 149 5.06 -7.74 7.56
N ILE A 150 5.18 -8.96 7.10
CA ILE A 150 6.14 -9.97 7.58
C ILE A 150 7.00 -10.42 6.40
N GLY A 151 8.32 -10.27 6.53
CA GLY A 151 9.29 -10.70 5.55
C GLY A 151 9.88 -12.08 5.88
N TRP A 152 10.28 -12.83 4.84
CA TRP A 152 11.05 -14.05 5.00
C TRP A 152 11.90 -14.33 3.76
N GLY A 153 12.86 -15.23 3.92
CA GLY A 153 13.77 -15.67 2.86
C GLY A 153 15.23 -15.51 3.22
N LYS A 154 16.12 -16.00 2.35
CA LYS A 154 17.57 -16.06 2.59
C LYS A 154 18.21 -14.68 2.83
N ASN A 155 17.69 -13.65 2.14
CA ASN A 155 18.26 -12.30 2.19
C ASN A 155 17.56 -11.37 3.20
N ILE A 156 16.70 -11.92 4.08
CA ILE A 156 16.07 -11.12 5.13
C ILE A 156 17.10 -10.76 6.20
N GLY A 157 17.13 -9.50 6.61
CA GLY A 157 17.97 -9.03 7.70
C GLY A 157 17.27 -9.17 9.05
N ALA A 158 17.44 -8.18 9.92
CA ALA A 158 16.79 -8.15 11.22
C ALA A 158 15.25 -7.94 11.12
N ASN A 159 14.76 -7.49 9.98
CA ASN A 159 13.39 -7.04 9.74
C ASN A 159 12.44 -8.14 9.26
N ILE A 160 12.37 -9.27 10.00
CA ILE A 160 11.27 -10.24 9.81
C ILE A 160 9.93 -9.54 9.99
N PHE A 161 9.74 -8.78 11.06
CA PHE A 161 8.72 -7.75 11.13
C PHE A 161 9.16 -6.58 10.24
N ASP A 162 8.65 -6.51 9.00
CA ASP A 162 9.06 -5.46 8.07
C ASP A 162 8.46 -4.11 8.47
N GLN A 163 7.15 -4.08 8.68
CA GLN A 163 6.47 -2.86 9.13
C GLN A 163 5.02 -3.12 9.60
N ASN A 164 4.46 -2.13 10.29
CA ASN A 164 3.03 -2.00 10.55
C ASN A 164 2.54 -0.62 10.12
N ARG A 165 1.28 -0.52 9.68
CA ARG A 165 0.64 0.72 9.28
C ARG A 165 -0.77 0.79 9.85
N ILE A 166 -1.02 1.81 10.69
CA ILE A 166 -2.34 2.14 11.20
C ILE A 166 -2.80 3.44 10.55
N GLY A 167 -4.04 3.47 10.06
CA GLY A 167 -4.61 4.66 9.43
C GLY A 167 -6.04 4.93 9.84
N ILE A 168 -6.38 6.21 9.97
CA ILE A 168 -7.75 6.70 10.15
C ILE A 168 -8.02 7.70 9.04
N LEU A 169 -9.04 7.43 8.22
CA LEU A 169 -9.31 8.17 6.99
C LEU A 169 -10.76 8.66 6.97
N LEU A 170 -10.96 9.91 6.63
CA LEU A 170 -12.24 10.46 6.23
C LEU A 170 -12.40 10.31 4.73
N GLY A 171 -13.48 9.65 4.31
CA GLY A 171 -13.82 9.44 2.90
C GLY A 171 -14.97 10.35 2.47
N TYR A 172 -14.89 10.87 1.26
CA TYR A 172 -15.96 11.61 0.61
C TYR A 172 -16.22 11.06 -0.80
N LYS A 173 -17.44 10.54 -1.02
CA LYS A 173 -17.86 10.05 -2.32
C LYS A 173 -18.35 11.23 -3.17
N LEU A 174 -17.48 11.72 -4.06
CA LEU A 174 -17.76 12.85 -4.93
C LEU A 174 -18.89 12.53 -5.91
N ASN A 175 -18.82 11.34 -6.52
CA ASN A 175 -19.85 10.81 -7.44
C ASN A 175 -19.77 9.28 -7.48
N LYS A 176 -20.46 8.63 -8.43
CA LYS A 176 -20.46 7.16 -8.57
C LYS A 176 -19.09 6.57 -8.97
N PHE A 177 -18.19 7.40 -9.51
CA PHE A 177 -16.89 6.97 -10.03
C PHE A 177 -15.74 7.35 -9.13
N VAL A 178 -15.85 8.41 -8.31
CA VAL A 178 -14.75 9.01 -7.58
C VAL A 178 -15.05 9.11 -6.10
N LYS A 179 -14.13 8.58 -5.29
CA LYS A 179 -14.07 8.74 -3.83
C LYS A 179 -12.74 9.37 -3.44
N LEU A 180 -12.79 10.46 -2.70
CA LEU A 180 -11.63 11.08 -2.07
C LEU A 180 -11.46 10.56 -0.66
N GLU A 181 -10.23 10.40 -0.21
CA GLU A 181 -9.91 10.03 1.17
C GLU A 181 -8.76 10.89 1.69
N ALA A 182 -8.89 11.35 2.91
CA ALA A 182 -7.81 12.05 3.60
C ALA A 182 -7.79 11.67 5.07
N GLY A 183 -6.60 11.58 5.66
CA GLY A 183 -6.47 11.23 7.07
C GLY A 183 -5.05 11.01 7.55
N TYR A 184 -4.95 10.50 8.75
CA TYR A 184 -3.70 10.23 9.43
C TYR A 184 -3.21 8.81 9.16
N LEU A 185 -1.90 8.66 9.01
CA LEU A 185 -1.21 7.39 8.87
C LEU A 185 0.00 7.35 9.82
N ASN A 186 0.04 6.36 10.70
CA ASN A 186 1.24 5.97 11.44
C ASN A 186 1.86 4.75 10.75
N GLN A 187 3.17 4.75 10.62
CA GLN A 187 3.94 3.64 10.08
C GLN A 187 5.14 3.37 10.98
N ILE A 188 5.27 2.14 11.44
CA ILE A 188 6.44 1.62 12.15
C ILE A 188 7.18 0.72 11.17
N VAL A 189 8.46 0.99 10.94
CA VAL A 189 9.33 0.21 10.02
C VAL A 189 10.51 -0.32 10.82
N GLN A 190 10.73 -1.63 10.78
CA GLN A 190 11.96 -2.22 11.30
C GLN A 190 13.03 -2.23 10.20
N GLN A 191 14.20 -1.67 10.51
CA GLN A 191 15.32 -1.64 9.59
C GLN A 191 15.96 -3.04 9.44
N ALA A 192 16.43 -3.36 8.24
CA ALA A 192 17.09 -4.64 7.97
C ALA A 192 18.43 -4.78 8.72
N ARG A 193 19.11 -3.65 9.01
CA ARG A 193 20.35 -3.60 9.76
C ARG A 193 20.11 -3.45 11.26
N ARG A 194 21.07 -3.87 12.05
CA ARG A 194 21.14 -3.58 13.48
C ARG A 194 22.13 -2.44 13.74
N VAL A 195 21.89 -1.66 14.79
CA VAL A 195 22.83 -0.66 15.31
C VAL A 195 23.19 -1.05 16.72
N ASN A 196 24.49 -1.18 17.02
CA ASN A 196 24.97 -1.68 18.32
C ASN A 196 24.31 -3.00 18.73
N ASN A 197 24.16 -3.93 17.78
CA ASN A 197 23.49 -5.23 17.93
C ASN A 197 21.99 -5.18 18.30
N LYS A 198 21.35 -4.00 18.30
CA LYS A 198 19.94 -3.81 18.60
C LYS A 198 19.14 -3.61 17.31
N ALA A 199 17.90 -4.11 17.32
CA ALA A 199 16.93 -3.82 16.25
C ALA A 199 16.60 -2.33 16.25
N VAL A 200 16.49 -1.75 15.06
CA VAL A 200 16.18 -0.32 14.86
C VAL A 200 14.81 -0.18 14.26
N PHE A 201 13.99 0.67 14.86
CA PHE A 201 12.67 1.00 14.38
C PHE A 201 12.60 2.47 13.99
N GLN A 202 11.98 2.74 12.86
CA GLN A 202 11.68 4.08 12.39
C GLN A 202 10.17 4.31 12.46
N TYR A 203 9.78 5.44 13.07
CA TYR A 203 8.38 5.83 13.24
C TYR A 203 8.07 6.98 12.28
N ASN A 204 7.19 6.73 11.33
CA ASN A 204 6.74 7.73 10.37
C ASN A 204 5.29 8.10 10.66
N ASN A 205 5.05 9.36 10.95
CA ASN A 205 3.72 9.91 11.15
C ASN A 205 3.43 10.87 9.99
N GLY A 206 2.25 10.78 9.40
CA GLY A 206 1.95 11.60 8.27
C GLY A 206 0.48 11.65 7.89
N PHE A 207 0.19 12.42 6.86
CA PHE A 207 -1.12 12.51 6.26
C PHE A 207 -1.15 11.71 4.96
N LEU A 208 -2.27 11.01 4.76
CA LEU A 208 -2.59 10.35 3.52
C LEU A 208 -3.72 11.14 2.84
N VAL A 209 -3.50 11.50 1.58
CA VAL A 209 -4.55 12.04 0.70
C VAL A 209 -4.62 11.15 -0.52
N GLY A 210 -5.81 10.71 -0.88
CA GLY A 210 -6.02 9.77 -1.97
C GLY A 210 -7.28 10.05 -2.76
N ALA A 211 -7.23 9.69 -4.04
CA ALA A 211 -8.36 9.65 -4.95
C ALA A 211 -8.53 8.23 -5.49
N ASN A 212 -9.70 7.65 -5.29
CA ASN A 212 -10.05 6.31 -5.73
C ASN A 212 -11.06 6.42 -6.89
N PHE A 213 -10.69 5.88 -8.03
CA PHE A 213 -11.52 5.85 -9.24
C PHE A 213 -12.06 4.43 -9.46
N ASN A 214 -13.35 4.32 -9.72
CA ASN A 214 -14.01 3.06 -10.03
C ASN A 214 -14.87 3.25 -11.28
N ILE A 215 -14.37 2.78 -12.42
CA ILE A 215 -14.95 3.02 -13.73
C ILE A 215 -15.39 1.68 -14.34
N ASP A 216 -16.66 1.58 -14.69
CA ASP A 216 -17.21 0.43 -15.41
C ASP A 216 -17.15 0.71 -16.91
N LEU A 217 -16.33 -0.04 -17.64
CA LEU A 217 -16.16 0.02 -19.09
C LEU A 217 -16.91 -1.10 -19.82
N THR A 218 -17.64 -1.94 -19.09
CA THR A 218 -18.49 -2.98 -19.69
C THR A 218 -19.75 -2.32 -20.25
N ARG A 219 -19.82 -2.15 -21.54
CA ARG A 219 -21.02 -1.75 -22.29
C ARG A 219 -21.63 -2.94 -22.99
#